data_c9060049c9278d1ef51b6a18361eeb4d
#
_entry.id   c9060049c9278d1ef51b6a18361eeb4d
#
_cell.length_a   1.000
_cell.length_b   1.000
_cell.length_c   1.000
_cell.angle_alpha   90.00
_cell.angle_beta   90.00
_cell.angle_gamma   90.00
#
_symmetry.space_group_name_H-M   'P 1'
#
loop_
_entity.id
_entity.type
_entity.pdbx_description
1 polymer ?
#
loop_
_entity_poly.entity_id
_entity_poly.type
_entity_poly.pdbx_seq_one_letter_code
_entity_poly.pdbx_strand_id
1 'polypeptide(L)'
;MQMLYWAQNDSGGTAMLGSFNPWKHYDNYSEQMFEDKTSDLPQWPIKLWQVPEVSPYFHHAHLLIAADCSAFACPSFHEKLSKGKVPLLCCPATDFDIATKLEKIFSHNEIASITVVKMEKACCQDMLEFIFRAAKVSRLPIPIQVTNLFVEAEDVTE
;
A
#
# COMPACT_ATOMS: atom_id res chain seq x y z
N MET A 1 6.76 15.03 -20.99
CA MET A 1 5.80 14.78 -22.09
C MET A 1 4.98 16.04 -22.26
N GLN A 2 5.20 16.78 -23.38
CA GLN A 2 4.41 17.98 -23.67
C GLN A 2 3.06 17.57 -24.25
N MET A 3 1.98 17.90 -23.57
CA MET A 3 0.63 17.78 -24.15
C MET A 3 0.33 19.03 -24.97
N LEU A 4 0.08 18.83 -26.27
CA LEU A 4 -0.37 19.87 -27.19
C LEU A 4 -1.89 19.90 -27.18
N TYR A 5 -2.47 21.05 -26.83
CA TYR A 5 -3.92 21.26 -26.87
C TYR A 5 -4.30 22.06 -28.12
N TRP A 6 -5.34 21.60 -28.80
CA TRP A 6 -5.94 22.27 -29.95
C TRP A 6 -7.33 22.77 -29.58
N ALA A 7 -7.63 24.00 -29.87
CA ALA A 7 -8.98 24.53 -29.76
C ALA A 7 -9.45 25.08 -31.13
N GLN A 8 -10.71 24.92 -31.43
CA GLN A 8 -11.34 25.59 -32.56
C GLN A 8 -11.66 27.01 -32.20
N ASN A 9 -11.26 27.95 -33.03
CA ASN A 9 -11.66 29.34 -32.89
C ASN A 9 -12.96 29.60 -33.71
N ASP A 10 -13.66 30.69 -33.40
CA ASP A 10 -14.96 31.05 -34.01
C ASP A 10 -14.91 31.24 -35.53
N SER A 11 -13.72 31.26 -36.13
CA SER A 11 -13.50 31.36 -37.57
C SER A 11 -13.24 30.03 -38.28
N GLY A 12 -13.39 28.90 -37.59
CA GLY A 12 -13.23 27.56 -38.13
C GLY A 12 -11.79 27.13 -38.39
N GLY A 13 -10.80 27.91 -37.99
CA GLY A 13 -9.39 27.56 -38.04
C GLY A 13 -8.92 26.86 -36.77
N THR A 14 -8.07 25.87 -36.93
CA THR A 14 -7.40 25.23 -35.78
C THR A 14 -6.15 26.03 -35.43
N ALA A 15 -6.11 26.62 -34.27
CA ALA A 15 -4.94 27.35 -33.76
C ALA A 15 -4.27 26.51 -32.68
N MET A 16 -2.94 26.46 -32.68
CA MET A 16 -2.17 25.87 -31.59
C MET A 16 -2.18 26.88 -30.43
N LEU A 17 -2.89 26.56 -29.35
CA LEU A 17 -2.98 27.41 -28.15
C LEU A 17 -1.71 27.46 -27.30
N GLY A 18 -0.59 26.98 -27.82
CA GLY A 18 0.68 26.88 -27.09
C GLY A 18 0.77 25.62 -26.22
N SER A 19 1.89 25.43 -25.62
CA SER A 19 2.09 24.36 -24.64
C SER A 19 1.38 24.70 -23.35
N PHE A 20 0.28 24.03 -23.02
CA PHE A 20 -0.28 24.09 -21.70
C PHE A 20 0.68 23.46 -20.71
N ASN A 21 1.24 24.24 -19.82
CA ASN A 21 2.00 23.73 -18.70
C ASN A 21 1.14 23.84 -17.43
N PRO A 22 0.53 22.71 -16.97
CA PRO A 22 -0.29 22.69 -15.76
C PRO A 22 0.50 23.05 -14.51
N TRP A 23 1.84 23.01 -14.58
CA TRP A 23 2.75 23.26 -13.48
C TRP A 23 3.31 24.69 -13.46
N LYS A 24 2.85 25.58 -14.37
CA LYS A 24 3.34 26.97 -14.46
C LYS A 24 3.17 27.77 -13.16
N HIS A 25 2.26 27.35 -12.30
CA HIS A 25 2.04 27.97 -10.98
C HIS A 25 2.98 27.47 -9.89
N TYR A 26 3.83 26.49 -10.22
CA TYR A 26 4.81 25.88 -9.29
C TYR A 26 6.24 26.30 -9.69
N ASP A 27 6.44 27.60 -9.95
CA ASP A 27 7.75 28.15 -10.38
C ASP A 27 8.88 27.88 -9.35
N ASN A 28 8.52 27.54 -8.11
CA ASN A 28 9.45 27.18 -7.04
C ASN A 28 9.56 25.65 -6.81
N TYR A 29 9.01 24.81 -7.71
CA TYR A 29 9.15 23.38 -7.59
C TYR A 29 10.61 22.96 -7.87
N SER A 30 11.23 22.32 -6.92
CA SER A 30 12.51 21.67 -7.08
C SER A 30 12.35 20.16 -6.95
N GLU A 31 12.77 19.43 -7.97
CA GLU A 31 12.84 17.97 -7.92
C GLU A 31 14.17 17.56 -7.27
N GLN A 32 14.07 16.92 -6.12
CA GLN A 32 15.23 16.32 -5.46
C GLN A 32 15.16 14.82 -5.64
N MET A 33 16.14 14.27 -6.33
CA MET A 33 16.31 12.82 -6.42
C MET A 33 17.13 12.33 -5.24
N PHE A 34 16.53 11.47 -4.41
CA PHE A 34 17.27 10.74 -3.39
C PHE A 34 18.01 9.59 -4.07
N GLU A 35 19.34 9.64 -4.02
CA GLU A 35 20.19 8.60 -4.62
C GLU A 35 20.39 7.37 -3.71
N ASP A 36 19.60 7.22 -2.65
CA ASP A 36 19.66 6.00 -1.85
C ASP A 36 19.11 4.84 -2.69
N LYS A 37 20.03 4.06 -3.24
CA LYS A 37 19.76 3.01 -4.24
C LYS A 37 19.42 1.66 -3.61
N THR A 38 19.41 1.57 -2.29
CA THR A 38 19.17 0.32 -1.58
C THR A 38 17.74 0.28 -1.04
N SER A 39 16.89 -0.51 -1.66
CA SER A 39 15.57 -0.82 -1.12
C SER A 39 15.62 -2.18 -0.42
N ASP A 40 15.20 -2.24 0.84
CA ASP A 40 15.03 -3.49 1.59
C ASP A 40 13.73 -4.24 1.23
N LEU A 41 12.98 -3.75 0.23
CA LEU A 41 11.74 -4.39 -0.19
C LEU A 41 12.05 -5.63 -1.02
N PRO A 42 11.56 -6.82 -0.59
CA PRO A 42 11.78 -8.07 -1.33
C PRO A 42 10.96 -8.12 -2.64
N GLN A 43 9.87 -7.34 -2.73
CA GLN A 43 9.00 -7.29 -3.90
C GLN A 43 8.40 -5.91 -4.11
N TRP A 44 7.92 -5.66 -5.31
CA TRP A 44 7.09 -4.53 -5.70
C TRP A 44 5.99 -5.00 -6.67
N PRO A 45 4.74 -4.53 -6.57
CA PRO A 45 4.18 -3.57 -5.59
C PRO A 45 3.98 -4.17 -4.19
N ILE A 46 3.69 -3.30 -3.20
CA ILE A 46 3.43 -3.70 -1.80
C ILE A 46 1.97 -3.46 -1.37
N LYS A 47 1.21 -2.67 -2.13
CA LYS A 47 -0.21 -2.42 -1.86
C LYS A 47 -1.00 -3.69 -2.16
N LEU A 48 -1.80 -4.18 -1.20
CA LEU A 48 -2.51 -5.46 -1.28
C LEU A 48 -3.27 -5.66 -2.60
N TRP A 49 -3.93 -4.61 -3.10
CA TRP A 49 -4.70 -4.69 -4.34
C TRP A 49 -3.85 -4.80 -5.61
N GLN A 50 -2.61 -4.38 -5.56
CA GLN A 50 -1.70 -4.37 -6.70
C GLN A 50 -0.87 -5.65 -6.81
N VAL A 51 -0.70 -6.38 -5.70
CA VAL A 51 0.07 -7.63 -5.74
C VAL A 51 -0.72 -8.74 -6.46
N PRO A 52 -0.05 -9.65 -7.17
CA PRO A 52 -0.70 -10.83 -7.75
C PRO A 52 -1.18 -11.78 -6.64
N GLU A 53 -2.14 -12.65 -6.96
CA GLU A 53 -2.65 -13.66 -6.03
C GLU A 53 -1.67 -14.81 -5.84
N VAL A 54 -0.81 -15.05 -6.84
CA VAL A 54 0.27 -16.04 -6.81
C VAL A 54 1.57 -15.33 -7.09
N SER A 55 2.55 -15.52 -6.23
CA SER A 55 3.86 -14.91 -6.39
C SER A 55 4.94 -15.82 -5.81
N PRO A 56 6.11 -15.98 -6.48
CA PRO A 56 7.24 -16.69 -5.92
C PRO A 56 7.73 -16.10 -4.60
N TYR A 57 7.48 -14.81 -4.37
CA TYR A 57 7.83 -14.14 -3.11
C TYR A 57 6.95 -14.54 -1.94
N PHE A 58 5.80 -15.20 -2.18
CA PHE A 58 4.91 -15.66 -1.12
C PHE A 58 5.21 -17.09 -0.65
N HIS A 59 5.97 -17.84 -1.44
CA HIS A 59 6.28 -19.23 -1.10
C HIS A 59 7.17 -19.30 0.14
N HIS A 60 6.66 -19.95 1.19
CA HIS A 60 7.27 -20.03 2.53
C HIS A 60 7.66 -18.68 3.13
N ALA A 61 6.93 -17.61 2.73
CA ALA A 61 7.24 -16.27 3.18
C ALA A 61 6.70 -15.96 4.58
N HIS A 62 7.41 -15.11 5.28
CA HIS A 62 6.90 -14.38 6.44
C HIS A 62 6.22 -13.11 5.93
N LEU A 63 4.90 -13.06 5.93
CA LEU A 63 4.16 -11.90 5.47
C LEU A 63 4.06 -10.85 6.57
N LEU A 64 4.15 -9.58 6.18
CA LEU A 64 3.79 -8.44 7.00
C LEU A 64 2.53 -7.80 6.42
N ILE A 65 1.39 -7.94 7.08
CA ILE A 65 0.16 -7.25 6.70
C ILE A 65 0.01 -6.03 7.60
N ALA A 66 0.16 -4.85 7.02
CA ALA A 66 0.26 -3.62 7.79
C ALA A 66 -0.73 -2.55 7.30
N ALA A 67 -1.26 -1.78 8.25
CA ALA A 67 -2.04 -0.59 7.92
C ALA A 67 -1.17 0.44 7.18
N ASP A 68 -1.71 1.10 6.16
CA ASP A 68 -0.98 2.05 5.30
C ASP A 68 -0.23 3.13 6.09
N CYS A 69 -0.81 3.60 7.19
CA CYS A 69 -0.23 4.64 8.04
C CYS A 69 0.79 4.13 9.07
N SER A 70 0.91 2.81 9.25
CA SER A 70 1.69 2.23 10.35
C SER A 70 3.19 2.52 10.28
N ALA A 71 3.75 2.59 9.06
CA ALA A 71 5.16 2.91 8.86
C ALA A 71 5.51 4.34 9.28
N PHE A 72 4.57 5.27 9.16
CA PHE A 72 4.74 6.66 9.61
C PHE A 72 4.54 6.81 11.12
N ALA A 73 3.71 5.95 11.71
CA ALA A 73 3.44 5.97 13.14
C ALA A 73 4.55 5.32 13.99
N CYS A 74 5.41 4.50 13.41
CA CYS A 74 6.46 3.77 14.11
C CYS A 74 7.83 4.09 13.54
N PRO A 75 8.67 4.91 14.21
CA PRO A 75 10.00 5.28 13.71
C PRO A 75 10.92 4.10 13.41
N SER A 76 10.77 3.00 14.17
CA SER A 76 11.56 1.77 13.98
C SER A 76 10.85 0.70 13.15
N PHE A 77 9.84 1.07 12.35
CA PHE A 77 9.00 0.15 11.59
C PHE A 77 9.81 -0.79 10.70
N HIS A 78 10.69 -0.23 9.88
CA HIS A 78 11.48 -1.02 8.93
C HIS A 78 12.42 -1.99 9.65
N GLU A 79 13.13 -1.53 10.67
CA GLU A 79 14.10 -2.32 11.40
C GLU A 79 13.44 -3.45 12.22
N LYS A 80 12.36 -3.14 12.95
CA LYS A 80 11.76 -4.06 13.91
C LYS A 80 10.62 -4.90 13.36
N LEU A 81 9.84 -4.35 12.44
CA LEU A 81 8.60 -4.98 11.97
C LEU A 81 8.68 -5.50 10.55
N SER A 82 9.35 -4.80 9.64
CA SER A 82 9.39 -5.15 8.21
C SER A 82 10.56 -6.04 7.81
N LYS A 83 11.69 -5.93 8.50
CA LYS A 83 12.91 -6.65 8.12
C LYS A 83 12.70 -8.16 8.01
N GLY A 84 13.08 -8.72 6.86
CA GLY A 84 12.97 -10.15 6.57
C GLY A 84 11.54 -10.63 6.27
N LYS A 85 10.60 -9.73 6.07
CA LYS A 85 9.22 -10.05 5.74
C LYS A 85 8.81 -9.47 4.39
N VAL A 86 7.78 -10.06 3.79
CA VAL A 86 7.16 -9.57 2.56
C VAL A 86 5.98 -8.67 2.92
N PRO A 87 6.07 -7.36 2.68
CA PRO A 87 5.03 -6.41 3.10
C PRO A 87 3.84 -6.42 2.15
N LEU A 88 2.65 -6.39 2.75
CA LEU A 88 1.36 -6.16 2.11
C LEU A 88 0.65 -5.03 2.87
N LEU A 89 0.45 -3.90 2.22
CA LEU A 89 -0.18 -2.74 2.85
C LEU A 89 -1.65 -2.66 2.46
N CYS A 90 -2.50 -2.37 3.45
CA CYS A 90 -3.93 -2.15 3.24
C CYS A 90 -4.52 -1.21 4.28
N CYS A 91 -5.64 -0.59 3.93
CA CYS A 91 -6.41 0.26 4.84
C CYS A 91 -7.88 -0.20 4.87
N PRO A 92 -8.39 -0.73 6.00
CA PRO A 92 -9.78 -1.18 6.08
C PRO A 92 -10.83 -0.10 5.79
N ALA A 93 -10.49 1.17 5.99
CA ALA A 93 -11.40 2.28 5.72
C ALA A 93 -11.53 2.63 4.22
N THR A 94 -10.53 2.30 3.40
CA THR A 94 -10.48 2.72 1.99
C THR A 94 -10.37 1.57 0.99
N ASP A 95 -9.85 0.43 1.42
CA ASP A 95 -9.67 -0.73 0.54
C ASP A 95 -10.91 -1.63 0.58
N PHE A 96 -11.38 -2.00 -0.59
CA PHE A 96 -12.52 -2.90 -0.72
C PHE A 96 -12.07 -4.36 -0.62
N ASP A 97 -12.91 -5.18 0.02
CA ASP A 97 -12.83 -6.65 -0.02
C ASP A 97 -11.43 -7.24 0.27
N ILE A 98 -10.77 -6.67 1.28
CA ILE A 98 -9.45 -7.12 1.77
C ILE A 98 -9.46 -8.63 2.04
N ALA A 99 -10.52 -9.15 2.66
CA ALA A 99 -10.61 -10.54 3.04
C ALA A 99 -10.58 -11.46 1.81
N THR A 100 -11.36 -11.21 0.76
CA THR A 100 -11.34 -12.04 -0.46
C THR A 100 -9.99 -12.01 -1.16
N LYS A 101 -9.33 -10.85 -1.19
CA LYS A 101 -7.98 -10.77 -1.76
C LYS A 101 -6.98 -11.61 -0.98
N LEU A 102 -7.02 -11.56 0.35
CA LEU A 102 -6.17 -12.38 1.20
C LEU A 102 -6.53 -13.87 1.12
N GLU A 103 -7.82 -14.22 1.04
CA GLU A 103 -8.28 -15.60 0.83
C GLU A 103 -7.64 -16.23 -0.41
N LYS A 104 -7.60 -15.50 -1.52
CA LYS A 104 -6.95 -15.96 -2.75
C LYS A 104 -5.45 -16.11 -2.57
N ILE A 105 -4.77 -15.16 -1.93
CA ILE A 105 -3.34 -15.26 -1.66
C ILE A 105 -3.05 -16.48 -0.78
N PHE A 106 -3.79 -16.69 0.31
CA PHE A 106 -3.53 -17.77 1.25
C PHE A 106 -3.92 -19.15 0.72
N SER A 107 -4.89 -19.23 -0.20
CA SER A 107 -5.28 -20.49 -0.82
C SER A 107 -4.30 -20.99 -1.88
N HIS A 108 -3.56 -20.08 -2.51
CA HIS A 108 -2.67 -20.40 -3.63
C HIS A 108 -1.18 -20.44 -3.24
N ASN A 109 -0.83 -20.00 -2.03
CA ASN A 109 0.55 -19.93 -1.59
C ASN A 109 0.74 -20.58 -0.22
N GLU A 110 1.90 -21.18 0.00
CA GLU A 110 2.31 -21.73 1.29
C GLU A 110 2.98 -20.63 2.12
N ILE A 111 2.21 -20.00 3.03
CA ILE A 111 2.68 -18.91 3.87
C ILE A 111 3.26 -19.48 5.17
N ALA A 112 4.49 -19.07 5.52
CA ALA A 112 5.15 -19.54 6.74
C ALA A 112 4.59 -18.87 8.01
N SER A 113 4.34 -17.56 7.97
CA SER A 113 3.74 -16.83 9.09
C SER A 113 3.19 -15.48 8.64
N ILE A 114 2.32 -14.89 9.45
CA ILE A 114 1.78 -13.55 9.25
C ILE A 114 2.09 -12.69 10.48
N THR A 115 2.68 -11.52 10.26
CA THR A 115 2.75 -10.44 11.25
C THR A 115 1.75 -9.38 10.84
N VAL A 116 0.79 -9.07 11.70
CA VAL A 116 -0.18 -8.00 11.50
C VAL A 116 0.26 -6.78 12.26
N VAL A 117 0.32 -5.62 11.60
CA VAL A 117 0.58 -4.34 12.23
C VAL A 117 -0.60 -3.41 11.98
N LYS A 118 -1.38 -3.15 13.01
CA LYS A 118 -2.55 -2.29 12.94
C LYS A 118 -2.44 -1.09 13.88
N MET A 119 -3.18 -0.03 13.55
CA MET A 119 -3.33 1.12 14.42
C MET A 119 -4.43 0.85 15.46
N GLU A 120 -4.26 1.37 16.66
CA GLU A 120 -5.32 1.37 17.68
C GLU A 120 -6.27 2.55 17.44
N LYS A 121 -6.92 2.50 16.27
CA LYS A 121 -7.88 3.49 15.77
C LYS A 121 -9.10 2.76 15.20
N ALA A 122 -10.26 3.42 15.23
CA ALA A 122 -11.54 2.85 14.76
C ALA A 122 -11.46 2.31 13.34
N CYS A 123 -10.78 3.00 12.43
CA CYS A 123 -10.60 2.59 11.04
C CYS A 123 -9.83 1.26 10.84
N CYS A 124 -9.10 0.78 11.86
CA CYS A 124 -8.34 -0.48 11.79
C CYS A 124 -8.99 -1.64 12.57
N GLN A 125 -10.19 -1.46 13.13
CA GLN A 125 -10.82 -2.47 13.99
C GLN A 125 -11.05 -3.79 13.24
N ASP A 126 -11.56 -3.74 12.02
CA ASP A 126 -11.96 -4.91 11.24
C ASP A 126 -10.78 -5.64 10.58
N MET A 127 -9.58 -5.09 10.65
CA MET A 127 -8.40 -5.64 9.97
C MET A 127 -8.11 -7.09 10.38
N LEU A 128 -8.21 -7.38 11.68
CA LEU A 128 -7.96 -8.73 12.20
C LEU A 128 -9.04 -9.72 11.76
N GLU A 129 -10.30 -9.29 11.74
CA GLU A 129 -11.39 -10.14 11.27
C GLU A 129 -11.18 -10.56 9.82
N PHE A 130 -10.83 -9.63 8.94
CA PHE A 130 -10.53 -9.91 7.54
C PHE A 130 -9.38 -10.91 7.38
N ILE A 131 -8.30 -10.75 8.16
CA ILE A 131 -7.16 -11.65 8.12
C ILE A 131 -7.51 -13.04 8.66
N PHE A 132 -8.21 -13.13 9.80
CA PHE A 132 -8.63 -14.41 10.35
C PHE A 132 -9.63 -15.14 9.45
N ARG A 133 -10.55 -14.41 8.82
CA ARG A 133 -11.47 -14.99 7.84
C ARG A 133 -10.69 -15.58 6.68
N ALA A 134 -9.74 -14.83 6.12
CA ALA A 134 -8.91 -15.30 5.02
C ALA A 134 -8.02 -16.48 5.42
N ALA A 135 -7.46 -16.51 6.62
CA ALA A 135 -6.60 -17.59 7.06
C ALA A 135 -7.32 -18.95 7.17
N LYS A 136 -8.66 -18.95 7.34
CA LYS A 136 -9.46 -20.19 7.42
C LYS A 136 -9.46 -20.99 6.11
N VAL A 137 -9.21 -20.36 4.97
CA VAL A 137 -9.16 -21.04 3.67
C VAL A 137 -7.78 -21.65 3.38
N SER A 138 -6.78 -21.32 4.17
CA SER A 138 -5.44 -21.88 4.04
C SER A 138 -5.46 -23.38 4.35
N ARG A 139 -4.67 -24.15 3.59
CA ARG A 139 -4.54 -25.60 3.77
C ARG A 139 -3.77 -25.98 5.04
N LEU A 140 -2.92 -25.07 5.50
CA LEU A 140 -2.09 -25.27 6.70
C LEU A 140 -2.39 -24.15 7.71
N PRO A 141 -2.32 -24.44 9.02
CA PRO A 141 -2.45 -23.41 10.03
C PRO A 141 -1.30 -22.40 9.92
N ILE A 142 -1.64 -21.14 9.68
CA ILE A 142 -0.64 -20.06 9.57
C ILE A 142 -0.51 -19.39 10.93
N PRO A 143 0.70 -19.37 11.55
CA PRO A 143 0.94 -18.59 12.76
C PRO A 143 0.73 -17.10 12.51
N ILE A 144 -0.08 -16.45 13.36
CA ILE A 144 -0.39 -15.02 13.24
C ILE A 144 0.07 -14.30 14.50
N GLN A 145 0.93 -13.29 14.34
CA GLN A 145 1.36 -12.38 15.39
C GLN A 145 0.74 -11.00 15.14
N VAL A 146 0.24 -10.36 16.18
CA VAL A 146 -0.39 -9.04 16.09
C VAL A 146 0.41 -8.01 16.88
N THR A 147 0.67 -6.88 16.24
CA THR A 147 1.27 -5.68 16.85
C THR A 147 0.31 -4.51 16.70
N ASN A 148 -0.10 -3.93 17.83
CA ASN A 148 -0.91 -2.72 17.87
C ASN A 148 0.01 -1.51 18.03
N LEU A 149 -0.19 -0.50 17.19
CA LEU A 149 0.49 0.78 17.29
C LEU A 149 -0.46 1.83 17.85
N PHE A 150 0.01 2.55 18.85
CA PHE A 150 -0.72 3.65 19.48
C PHE A 150 -0.21 4.97 18.94
N VAL A 151 -1.12 5.90 18.69
CA VAL A 151 -0.81 7.26 18.29
C VAL A 151 -1.59 8.19 19.21
N GLU A 152 -0.89 9.07 19.89
CA GLU A 152 -1.48 10.07 20.82
C GLU A 152 -2.10 11.27 20.08
N ALA A 153 -1.90 11.36 18.75
CA ALA A 153 -2.50 12.42 17.95
C ALA A 153 -4.02 12.34 17.98
N GLU A 154 -4.66 13.50 18.14
CA GLU A 154 -6.12 13.62 18.04
C GLU A 154 -6.61 13.28 16.64
N ASP A 155 -7.77 12.61 16.56
CA ASP A 155 -8.40 12.36 15.27
C ASP A 155 -8.99 13.66 14.74
N VAL A 156 -8.51 14.10 13.57
CA VAL A 156 -9.08 15.23 12.87
C VAL A 156 -10.29 14.71 12.09
N THR A 157 -11.46 14.78 12.70
CA THR A 157 -12.74 14.48 12.03
C THR A 157 -13.46 15.78 11.75
N GLU A 158 -13.77 16.04 10.46
CA GLU A 158 -14.73 17.09 10.10
C GLU A 158 -16.16 16.65 10.46
#